data_821c4007c5341baa521e527452a381f1
#
_entry.id   821c4007c5341baa521e527452a381f1
#
_cell.length_a   1.000
_cell.length_b   1.000
_cell.length_c   1.000
_cell.angle_alpha   90.00
_cell.angle_beta   90.00
_cell.angle_gamma   90.00
#
_symmetry.space_group_name_H-M   'P 1'
#
loop_
_entity.id
_entity.type
_entity.pdbx_description
1 polymer ?
#
loop_
_entity_poly.entity_id
_entity_poly.type
_entity_poly.pdbx_seq_one_letter_code
_entity_poly.pdbx_strand_id
1 'polypeptide(L)'
;MKHVLTALALSVFVAGVNAQNPAPAPVAASTTDLSLRGSASWNGKNVFRGIERSDVDGLFQTAVTLDYSLPGLNGTSAYANFFNADALERTYTFGLRKDVSFGEIDLGYQRLTTRTARTIAADGFTQIAANSEIYAGFSLANLSLKPSAYVYYSTDLEQLTIELAGSKSFAGSNIGLSGFDIVTKFYGGITDASATSFAARNSYGYLGASLDLTRQVGRGAELGVGANWAYNTDSQVKTAGSAVWARVFANFRF
;
A
#
# COMPACT_ATOMS: atom_id res chain seq x y z
N MET A 1 -13.52 17.08 -25.76
CA MET A 1 -14.16 16.54 -24.54
C MET A 1 -14.45 15.04 -24.59
N LYS A 2 -14.72 14.40 -25.73
CA LYS A 2 -14.97 12.93 -25.81
C LYS A 2 -13.74 12.06 -25.53
N HIS A 3 -12.52 12.54 -25.77
CA HIS A 3 -11.29 11.78 -25.56
C HIS A 3 -10.79 11.79 -24.09
N VAL A 4 -11.24 12.74 -23.28
CA VAL A 4 -10.91 12.79 -21.83
C VAL A 4 -11.69 11.75 -21.04
N LEU A 5 -12.93 11.48 -21.42
CA LEU A 5 -13.77 10.46 -20.78
C LEU A 5 -13.28 9.03 -21.06
N THR A 6 -12.68 8.77 -22.22
CA THR A 6 -12.14 7.44 -22.55
C THR A 6 -10.84 7.15 -21.80
N ALA A 7 -10.01 8.16 -21.55
CA ALA A 7 -8.81 8.02 -20.73
C ALA A 7 -9.17 7.81 -19.24
N LEU A 8 -10.24 8.44 -18.75
CA LEU A 8 -10.71 8.25 -17.38
C LEU A 8 -11.32 6.85 -17.16
N ALA A 9 -11.97 6.27 -18.17
CA ALA A 9 -12.56 4.94 -18.08
C ALA A 9 -11.51 3.81 -18.03
N LEU A 10 -10.30 4.03 -18.54
CA LEU A 10 -9.19 3.06 -18.46
C LEU A 10 -8.40 3.16 -17.16
N SER A 11 -8.52 4.28 -16.43
CA SER A 11 -7.83 4.52 -15.17
C SER A 11 -8.59 3.99 -13.92
N VAL A 12 -9.80 3.45 -14.08
CA VAL A 12 -10.70 3.05 -12.97
C VAL A 12 -10.33 1.70 -12.34
N PHE A 13 -9.27 1.02 -12.79
CA PHE A 13 -8.97 -0.32 -12.31
C PHE A 13 -7.59 -0.41 -11.65
N VAL A 14 -7.41 0.27 -10.52
CA VAL A 14 -6.12 0.14 -9.86
C VAL A 14 -6.26 0.21 -8.35
N ALA A 15 -6.07 -0.88 -7.62
CA ALA A 15 -6.27 -1.08 -6.18
C ALA A 15 -5.04 -0.85 -5.32
N GLY A 16 -5.14 -0.11 -4.27
CA GLY A 16 -4.11 0.38 -3.38
C GLY A 16 -3.05 -0.62 -3.00
N VAL A 17 -1.88 -0.36 -3.47
CA VAL A 17 -0.70 -0.85 -2.81
C VAL A 17 0.16 0.36 -2.51
N ASN A 18 0.07 0.85 -1.29
CA ASN A 18 1.23 1.48 -0.72
C ASN A 18 2.37 0.50 -0.95
N ALA A 19 3.38 0.86 -1.72
CA ALA A 19 4.56 0.02 -1.89
C ALA A 19 5.22 -0.30 -0.54
N GLN A 20 4.75 0.33 0.54
CA GLN A 20 5.25 0.23 1.90
C GLN A 20 4.25 -0.31 2.93
N ASN A 21 2.96 -0.17 2.67
CA ASN A 21 1.94 -0.67 3.58
C ASN A 21 0.86 -1.30 2.70
N PRO A 22 0.99 -2.58 2.32
CA PRO A 22 -0.14 -3.26 1.71
C PRO A 22 -1.29 -3.16 2.71
N ALA A 23 -2.39 -2.51 2.31
CA ALA A 23 -3.64 -2.75 3.01
C ALA A 23 -3.74 -4.26 3.16
N PRO A 24 -3.90 -4.79 4.38
CA PRO A 24 -3.87 -6.23 4.59
C PRO A 24 -4.86 -6.88 3.63
N ALA A 25 -4.40 -7.82 2.84
CA ALA A 25 -5.23 -8.50 1.85
C ALA A 25 -6.50 -9.06 2.52
N PRO A 26 -7.66 -9.04 1.85
CA PRO A 26 -8.90 -9.59 2.40
C PRO A 26 -8.66 -11.00 2.94
N VAL A 27 -9.06 -11.23 4.17
CA VAL A 27 -8.90 -12.52 4.84
C VAL A 27 -9.98 -13.46 4.34
N ALA A 28 -9.62 -14.59 3.75
CA ALA A 28 -10.57 -15.70 3.63
C ALA A 28 -11.05 -16.06 5.06
N ALA A 29 -12.36 -16.21 5.24
CA ALA A 29 -12.96 -16.49 6.54
C ALA A 29 -12.17 -17.57 7.29
N SER A 30 -11.52 -17.16 8.37
CA SER A 30 -10.83 -18.06 9.29
C SER A 30 -11.89 -18.68 10.23
N THR A 31 -11.75 -19.97 10.54
CA THR A 31 -12.56 -20.62 11.57
C THR A 31 -12.13 -20.24 12.99
N THR A 32 -11.06 -19.45 13.12
CA THR A 32 -10.56 -18.90 14.38
C THR A 32 -10.86 -17.42 14.45
N ASP A 33 -11.30 -16.94 15.62
CA ASP A 33 -11.61 -15.52 15.83
C ASP A 33 -10.37 -14.61 15.72
N LEU A 34 -9.18 -15.20 15.75
CA LEU A 34 -7.89 -14.50 15.71
C LEU A 34 -7.01 -15.05 14.58
N SER A 35 -6.44 -14.17 13.76
CA SER A 35 -5.40 -14.51 12.79
C SER A 35 -4.22 -13.57 12.87
N LEU A 36 -3.01 -14.11 12.65
CA LEU A 36 -1.76 -13.40 12.63
C LEU A 36 -1.11 -13.52 11.25
N ARG A 37 -0.71 -12.39 10.68
CA ARG A 37 0.05 -12.33 9.43
C ARG A 37 1.33 -11.56 9.63
N GLY A 38 2.40 -12.02 9.02
CA GLY A 38 3.68 -11.35 9.03
C GLY A 38 4.25 -11.21 7.63
N SER A 39 5.07 -10.21 7.40
CA SER A 39 5.89 -10.09 6.20
C SER A 39 7.27 -9.55 6.54
N ALA A 40 8.25 -9.96 5.75
CA ALA A 40 9.60 -9.43 5.75
C ALA A 40 10.03 -9.21 4.31
N SER A 41 10.64 -8.09 4.00
CA SER A 41 11.12 -7.80 2.65
C SER A 41 12.39 -6.95 2.66
N TRP A 42 13.22 -7.17 1.64
CA TRP A 42 14.23 -6.22 1.23
C TRP A 42 13.76 -5.50 -0.03
N ASN A 43 13.78 -4.19 0.00
CA ASN A 43 13.36 -3.33 -1.10
C ASN A 43 14.52 -2.42 -1.52
N GLY A 44 14.76 -2.30 -2.83
CA GLY A 44 15.80 -1.42 -3.36
C GLY A 44 15.53 0.07 -3.09
N LYS A 45 14.28 0.45 -2.90
CA LYS A 45 13.87 1.83 -2.58
C LYS A 45 12.70 1.85 -1.60
N ASN A 46 12.57 2.96 -0.89
CA ASN A 46 11.42 3.27 -0.05
C ASN A 46 10.54 4.33 -0.75
N VAL A 47 9.47 3.89 -1.42
CA VAL A 47 8.58 4.79 -2.17
C VAL A 47 7.17 4.75 -1.58
N PHE A 48 6.63 5.90 -1.22
CA PHE A 48 5.29 6.06 -0.67
C PHE A 48 4.50 7.10 -1.47
N ARG A 49 3.36 6.71 -2.02
CA ARG A 49 2.53 7.57 -2.86
C ARG A 49 3.34 8.27 -3.96
N GLY A 50 4.20 7.50 -4.65
CA GLY A 50 5.06 8.00 -5.71
C GLY A 50 6.29 8.79 -5.26
N ILE A 51 6.46 9.03 -3.96
CA ILE A 51 7.60 9.78 -3.41
C ILE A 51 8.62 8.82 -2.80
N GLU A 52 9.86 8.90 -3.24
CA GLU A 52 10.98 8.18 -2.62
C GLU A 52 11.36 8.85 -1.29
N ARG A 53 11.28 8.08 -0.21
CA ARG A 53 11.50 8.56 1.15
C ARG A 53 12.88 8.22 1.73
N SER A 54 13.70 7.49 1.00
CA SER A 54 15.03 7.11 1.46
C SER A 54 16.11 7.53 0.47
N ASP A 55 17.25 7.94 1.01
CA ASP A 55 18.48 8.20 0.25
C ASP A 55 19.38 6.96 0.16
N VAL A 56 18.97 5.85 0.77
CA VAL A 56 19.74 4.61 0.81
C VAL A 56 19.14 3.58 -0.14
N ASP A 57 19.97 2.99 -0.95
CA ASP A 57 19.64 1.84 -1.76
C ASP A 57 19.61 0.59 -0.86
N GLY A 58 18.46 -0.05 -0.84
CA GLY A 58 18.28 -1.27 -0.05
C GLY A 58 17.79 -1.02 1.38
N LEU A 59 16.58 -1.43 1.65
CA LEU A 59 15.89 -1.24 2.92
C LEU A 59 15.20 -2.52 3.35
N PHE A 60 15.45 -2.95 4.58
CA PHE A 60 14.71 -4.06 5.18
C PHE A 60 13.41 -3.54 5.80
N GLN A 61 12.30 -4.19 5.43
CA GLN A 61 10.97 -3.84 5.90
C GLN A 61 10.31 -5.07 6.52
N THR A 62 9.55 -4.85 7.58
CA THR A 62 8.73 -5.88 8.23
C THR A 62 7.35 -5.33 8.52
N ALA A 63 6.35 -6.22 8.45
CA ALA A 63 5.02 -5.91 8.93
C ALA A 63 4.43 -7.09 9.70
N VAL A 64 3.60 -6.78 10.69
CA VAL A 64 2.81 -7.74 11.44
C VAL A 64 1.38 -7.22 11.53
N THR A 65 0.42 -8.06 11.17
CA THR A 65 -1.01 -7.75 11.27
C THR A 65 -1.69 -8.78 12.14
N LEU A 66 -2.45 -8.31 13.10
CA LEU A 66 -3.36 -9.06 13.92
C LEU A 66 -4.79 -8.73 13.49
N ASP A 67 -5.59 -9.72 13.14
CA ASP A 67 -7.01 -9.57 12.81
C ASP A 67 -7.84 -10.36 13.83
N TYR A 68 -8.89 -9.74 14.36
CA TYR A 68 -9.81 -10.35 15.32
C TYR A 68 -11.26 -10.21 14.81
N SER A 69 -11.90 -11.36 14.57
CA SER A 69 -13.32 -11.39 14.19
C SER A 69 -14.18 -11.03 15.40
N LEU A 70 -15.05 -10.03 15.27
CA LEU A 70 -15.87 -9.53 16.37
C LEU A 70 -17.08 -10.44 16.57
N PRO A 71 -17.18 -11.16 17.72
CA PRO A 71 -18.32 -12.03 17.99
C PRO A 71 -19.64 -11.25 17.98
N GLY A 72 -20.66 -11.82 17.34
CA GLY A 72 -22.00 -11.21 17.24
C GLY A 72 -22.13 -10.12 16.16
N LEU A 73 -21.04 -9.72 15.52
CA LEU A 73 -21.05 -8.76 14.40
C LEU A 73 -20.62 -9.45 13.10
N ASN A 74 -21.49 -10.28 12.55
CA ASN A 74 -21.22 -11.10 11.36
C ASN A 74 -20.44 -10.36 10.28
N GLY A 75 -19.31 -10.93 9.84
CA GLY A 75 -18.44 -10.36 8.83
C GLY A 75 -17.75 -9.05 9.25
N THR A 76 -17.65 -8.79 10.56
CA THR A 76 -16.90 -7.62 11.07
C THR A 76 -15.66 -8.08 11.80
N SER A 77 -14.53 -7.46 11.53
CA SER A 77 -13.27 -7.70 12.23
C SER A 77 -12.61 -6.39 12.64
N ALA A 78 -11.91 -6.42 13.77
CA ALA A 78 -10.95 -5.39 14.16
C ALA A 78 -9.55 -5.85 13.77
N TYR A 79 -8.68 -4.92 13.42
CA TYR A 79 -7.29 -5.25 13.13
C TYR A 79 -6.31 -4.21 13.67
N ALA A 80 -5.10 -4.68 13.92
CA ALA A 80 -3.95 -3.86 14.23
C ALA A 80 -2.79 -4.27 13.30
N ASN A 81 -2.11 -3.30 12.72
CA ASN A 81 -0.92 -3.52 11.91
C ASN A 81 0.23 -2.69 12.43
N PHE A 82 1.39 -3.32 12.49
CA PHE A 82 2.67 -2.65 12.75
C PHE A 82 3.56 -2.86 11.53
N PHE A 83 4.05 -1.76 10.96
CA PHE A 83 5.03 -1.74 9.89
C PHE A 83 6.30 -1.05 10.36
N ASN A 84 7.44 -1.58 9.96
CA ASN A 84 8.75 -0.99 10.24
C ASN A 84 9.63 -1.07 8.99
N ALA A 85 10.19 0.05 8.61
CA ALA A 85 11.15 0.17 7.52
C ALA A 85 12.51 0.56 8.12
N ASP A 86 13.24 -0.44 8.60
CA ASP A 86 14.56 -0.34 9.24
C ASP A 86 14.67 0.86 10.20
N ALA A 87 15.65 1.75 10.00
CA ALA A 87 15.82 2.93 10.83
C ALA A 87 14.98 4.14 10.39
N LEU A 88 14.23 4.03 9.28
CA LEU A 88 13.60 5.19 8.65
C LEU A 88 12.18 5.46 9.13
N GLU A 89 11.34 4.43 9.19
CA GLU A 89 9.90 4.63 9.35
C GLU A 89 9.25 3.53 10.19
N ARG A 90 8.27 3.91 11.00
CA ARG A 90 7.32 3.00 11.64
C ARG A 90 5.91 3.49 11.40
N THR A 91 5.01 2.56 11.08
CA THR A 91 3.58 2.85 10.98
C THR A 91 2.80 1.92 11.88
N TYR A 92 1.88 2.50 12.64
CA TYR A 92 0.89 1.80 13.43
C TYR A 92 -0.47 2.05 12.78
N THR A 93 -1.19 0.99 12.48
CA THR A 93 -2.53 1.08 11.88
C THR A 93 -3.52 0.31 12.73
N PHE A 94 -4.69 0.88 12.94
CA PHE A 94 -5.81 0.24 13.62
C PHE A 94 -7.06 0.47 12.81
N GLY A 95 -7.93 -0.53 12.71
CA GLY A 95 -9.13 -0.38 11.93
C GLY A 95 -10.19 -1.43 12.19
N LEU A 96 -11.30 -1.23 11.52
CA LEU A 96 -12.45 -2.13 11.47
C LEU A 96 -12.74 -2.45 10.01
N ARG A 97 -12.98 -3.71 9.71
CA ARG A 97 -13.45 -4.19 8.43
C ARG A 97 -14.82 -4.78 8.54
N LYS A 98 -15.62 -4.57 7.52
CA LYS A 98 -16.96 -5.13 7.40
C LYS A 98 -17.14 -5.74 6.03
N ASP A 99 -17.34 -7.05 6.00
CA ASP A 99 -17.78 -7.74 4.80
C ASP A 99 -19.22 -7.32 4.47
N VAL A 100 -19.44 -6.97 3.22
CA VAL A 100 -20.75 -6.70 2.65
C VAL A 100 -20.95 -7.60 1.43
N SER A 101 -22.18 -7.74 0.95
CA SER A 101 -22.52 -8.71 -0.11
C SER A 101 -21.68 -8.60 -1.39
N PHE A 102 -21.14 -7.43 -1.67
CA PHE A 102 -20.39 -7.13 -2.90
C PHE A 102 -18.93 -6.76 -2.65
N GLY A 103 -18.46 -6.72 -1.40
CA GLY A 103 -17.07 -6.36 -1.09
C GLY A 103 -16.80 -6.21 0.40
N GLU A 104 -15.79 -5.43 0.74
CA GLU A 104 -15.39 -5.12 2.10
C GLU A 104 -15.28 -3.60 2.28
N ILE A 105 -15.82 -3.08 3.38
CA ILE A 105 -15.61 -1.71 3.84
C ILE A 105 -14.53 -1.73 4.92
N ASP A 106 -13.59 -0.81 4.84
CA ASP A 106 -12.47 -0.64 5.77
C ASP A 106 -12.44 0.79 6.31
N LEU A 107 -12.42 0.92 7.64
CA LEU A 107 -12.31 2.20 8.33
C LEU A 107 -11.16 2.12 9.32
N GLY A 108 -10.29 3.12 9.33
CA GLY A 108 -9.17 3.05 10.24
C GLY A 108 -8.43 4.36 10.47
N TYR A 109 -7.42 4.21 11.29
CA TYR A 109 -6.46 5.24 11.65
C TYR A 109 -5.06 4.67 11.50
N GLN A 110 -4.15 5.47 10.96
CA GLN A 110 -2.73 5.14 10.93
C GLN A 110 -1.89 6.29 11.46
N ARG A 111 -0.82 5.94 12.17
CA ARG A 111 0.21 6.88 12.60
C ARG A 111 1.56 6.44 12.06
N LEU A 112 2.10 7.27 11.21
CA LEU A 112 3.42 7.14 10.63
C LEU A 112 4.40 7.98 11.44
N THR A 113 5.53 7.38 11.84
CA THR A 113 6.62 8.07 12.54
C THR A 113 7.92 7.84 11.81
N THR A 114 8.66 8.90 11.52
CA THR A 114 10.01 8.82 10.98
C THR A 114 11.04 8.94 12.11
N ARG A 115 12.05 8.07 12.12
CA ARG A 115 13.07 8.06 13.17
C ARG A 115 14.13 9.14 13.00
N THR A 116 14.34 9.61 11.80
CA THR A 116 15.29 10.67 11.48
C THR A 116 14.54 11.85 10.91
N ALA A 117 14.46 12.94 11.67
CA ALA A 117 14.20 14.25 11.10
C ALA A 117 15.43 14.63 10.25
N ARG A 118 15.56 14.05 9.06
CA ARG A 118 16.52 14.55 8.09
C ARG A 118 15.93 15.82 7.51
N THR A 119 16.48 16.93 7.92
CA THR A 119 16.42 18.14 7.12
C THR A 119 17.16 17.80 5.84
N ILE A 120 16.45 17.50 4.77
CA ILE A 120 17.06 17.43 3.43
C ILE A 120 17.30 18.90 3.04
N ALA A 121 18.42 19.43 3.57
CA ALA A 121 18.72 20.86 3.54
C ALA A 121 18.96 21.38 2.11
N ALA A 122 19.20 20.52 1.15
CA ALA A 122 19.44 20.92 -0.23
C ALA A 122 18.17 21.35 -0.98
N ASP A 123 17.00 20.80 -0.62
CA ASP A 123 15.75 20.99 -1.38
C ASP A 123 14.65 21.67 -0.56
N GLY A 124 14.93 22.10 0.68
CA GLY A 124 13.97 22.79 1.55
C GLY A 124 12.85 21.90 2.10
N PHE A 125 13.00 20.58 2.03
CA PHE A 125 12.04 19.63 2.60
C PHE A 125 12.38 19.32 4.06
N THR A 126 11.45 19.60 4.96
CA THR A 126 11.48 19.07 6.32
C THR A 126 10.67 17.77 6.32
N GLN A 127 11.32 16.65 6.56
CA GLN A 127 10.59 15.40 6.76
C GLN A 127 9.86 15.47 8.09
N ILE A 128 8.53 15.31 8.05
CA ILE A 128 7.71 15.40 9.25
C ILE A 128 8.00 14.18 10.12
N ALA A 129 8.30 14.42 11.39
CA ALA A 129 8.62 13.36 12.36
C ALA A 129 7.46 12.41 12.62
N ALA A 130 6.22 12.86 12.44
CA ALA A 130 5.03 12.03 12.58
C ALA A 130 3.89 12.58 11.69
N ASN A 131 3.07 11.68 11.16
CA ASN A 131 1.85 11.97 10.43
C ASN A 131 0.75 11.03 10.88
N SER A 132 -0.44 11.56 11.16
CA SER A 132 -1.63 10.81 11.55
C SER A 132 -2.67 10.93 10.46
N GLU A 133 -3.22 9.81 10.02
CA GLU A 133 -4.26 9.77 9.00
C GLU A 133 -5.45 8.94 9.48
N ILE A 134 -6.65 9.45 9.25
CA ILE A 134 -7.87 8.65 9.26
C ILE A 134 -8.18 8.23 7.83
N TYR A 135 -8.78 7.06 7.64
CA TYR A 135 -9.13 6.61 6.32
C TYR A 135 -10.42 5.79 6.27
N ALA A 136 -11.01 5.82 5.11
CA ALA A 136 -12.11 4.95 4.73
C ALA A 136 -11.78 4.31 3.38
N GLY A 137 -12.06 3.03 3.25
CA GLY A 137 -11.80 2.26 2.05
C GLY A 137 -12.91 1.29 1.72
N PHE A 138 -12.90 0.88 0.47
CA PHE A 138 -13.82 -0.11 -0.06
C PHE A 138 -13.08 -1.00 -1.06
N SER A 139 -13.28 -2.32 -0.99
CA SER A 139 -12.66 -3.29 -1.89
C SER A 139 -13.66 -4.31 -2.44
N LEU A 140 -13.45 -4.74 -3.69
CA LEU A 140 -14.24 -5.70 -4.43
C LEU A 140 -13.42 -6.98 -4.69
N ALA A 141 -13.15 -7.74 -3.64
CA ALA A 141 -12.30 -8.95 -3.72
C ALA A 141 -12.84 -10.02 -4.69
N ASN A 142 -14.14 -10.02 -4.96
CA ASN A 142 -14.81 -10.99 -5.84
C ASN A 142 -14.61 -10.69 -7.34
N LEU A 143 -14.13 -9.51 -7.69
CA LEU A 143 -13.83 -9.17 -9.08
C LEU A 143 -12.43 -9.64 -9.47
N SER A 144 -12.27 -10.00 -10.75
CA SER A 144 -11.01 -10.53 -11.30
C SER A 144 -9.79 -9.62 -11.04
N LEU A 145 -9.99 -8.31 -11.02
CA LEU A 145 -8.93 -7.32 -10.75
C LEU A 145 -8.90 -6.87 -9.30
N LYS A 146 -9.77 -7.40 -8.44
CA LYS A 146 -9.87 -7.03 -7.03
C LYS A 146 -9.70 -5.52 -6.79
N PRO A 147 -10.54 -4.67 -7.41
CA PRO A 147 -10.37 -3.22 -7.28
C PRO A 147 -10.68 -2.74 -5.86
N SER A 148 -10.02 -1.67 -5.43
CA SER A 148 -10.35 -0.94 -4.20
C SER A 148 -10.20 0.56 -4.39
N ALA A 149 -10.85 1.32 -3.51
CA ALA A 149 -10.76 2.76 -3.43
C ALA A 149 -10.60 3.16 -1.97
N TYR A 150 -9.69 4.08 -1.69
CA TYR A 150 -9.43 4.60 -0.36
C TYR A 150 -9.37 6.12 -0.37
N VAL A 151 -9.86 6.70 0.70
CA VAL A 151 -9.73 8.12 1.02
C VAL A 151 -8.99 8.24 2.35
N TYR A 152 -7.91 9.00 2.38
CA TYR A 152 -7.10 9.28 3.56
C TYR A 152 -7.14 10.77 3.86
N TYR A 153 -7.29 11.12 5.11
CA TYR A 153 -7.15 12.49 5.57
C TYR A 153 -6.07 12.57 6.66
N SER A 154 -5.01 13.31 6.35
CA SER A 154 -3.96 13.63 7.31
C SER A 154 -4.40 14.77 8.20
N THR A 155 -4.47 14.53 9.50
CA THR A 155 -4.83 15.55 10.49
C THR A 155 -3.68 16.50 10.80
N ASP A 156 -2.45 16.04 10.61
CA ASP A 156 -1.24 16.83 10.90
C ASP A 156 -0.84 17.71 9.69
N LEU A 157 -1.20 17.29 8.49
CA LEU A 157 -0.86 17.96 7.22
C LEU A 157 -2.04 18.65 6.55
N GLU A 158 -3.25 18.48 7.09
CA GLU A 158 -4.50 18.92 6.43
C GLU A 158 -4.56 18.47 4.95
N GLN A 159 -4.15 17.23 4.70
CA GLN A 159 -3.96 16.66 3.38
C GLN A 159 -4.98 15.58 3.10
N LEU A 160 -5.69 15.71 1.99
CA LEU A 160 -6.61 14.69 1.48
C LEU A 160 -5.91 13.87 0.40
N THR A 161 -5.98 12.55 0.49
CA THR A 161 -5.52 11.63 -0.56
C THR A 161 -6.64 10.72 -0.98
N ILE A 162 -6.85 10.58 -2.28
CA ILE A 162 -7.74 9.58 -2.87
C ILE A 162 -6.86 8.62 -3.66
N GLU A 163 -7.01 7.33 -3.38
CA GLU A 163 -6.24 6.27 -4.03
C GLU A 163 -7.16 5.19 -4.60
N LEU A 164 -6.86 4.75 -5.79
CA LEU A 164 -7.49 3.64 -6.47
C LEU A 164 -6.44 2.58 -6.77
N ALA A 165 -6.87 1.34 -6.74
CA ALA A 165 -5.93 0.29 -7.00
C ALA A 165 -6.55 -1.02 -7.50
N GLY A 166 -5.76 -2.04 -8.07
CA GLY A 166 -6.12 -3.37 -8.56
C GLY A 166 -4.99 -4.35 -8.54
N SER A 167 -5.35 -5.59 -8.33
CA SER A 167 -4.40 -6.68 -8.41
C SER A 167 -4.98 -7.87 -9.15
N LYS A 168 -4.11 -8.63 -9.80
CA LYS A 168 -4.48 -9.88 -10.45
C LYS A 168 -3.38 -10.90 -10.26
N SER A 169 -3.80 -12.11 -9.92
CA SER A 169 -2.89 -13.27 -9.83
C SER A 169 -3.12 -14.20 -11.01
N PHE A 170 -2.05 -14.76 -11.54
CA PHE A 170 -2.02 -15.74 -12.61
C PHE A 170 -1.18 -16.93 -12.16
N ALA A 171 -1.65 -18.14 -12.43
CA ALA A 171 -0.81 -19.31 -12.22
C ALA A 171 0.38 -19.27 -13.19
N GLY A 172 1.59 -19.39 -12.66
CA GLY A 172 2.81 -19.42 -13.47
C GLY A 172 2.88 -20.59 -14.44
N SER A 173 2.14 -21.68 -14.16
CA SER A 173 1.98 -22.80 -15.07
C SER A 173 1.48 -22.40 -16.46
N ASN A 174 0.73 -21.31 -16.59
CA ASN A 174 0.24 -20.79 -17.86
C ASN A 174 1.38 -20.32 -18.79
N ILE A 175 2.56 -20.06 -18.23
CA ILE A 175 3.75 -19.63 -18.97
C ILE A 175 4.97 -20.55 -18.71
N GLY A 176 4.74 -21.78 -18.26
CA GLY A 176 5.79 -22.76 -18.01
C GLY A 176 6.49 -22.67 -16.66
N LEU A 177 6.08 -21.78 -15.75
CA LEU A 177 6.63 -21.62 -14.41
C LEU A 177 5.78 -22.39 -13.38
N SER A 178 5.79 -23.72 -13.45
CA SER A 178 5.03 -24.57 -12.52
C SER A 178 5.45 -24.36 -11.06
N GLY A 179 4.48 -24.24 -10.16
CA GLY A 179 4.70 -24.03 -8.72
C GLY A 179 4.98 -22.58 -8.33
N PHE A 180 4.84 -21.65 -9.28
CA PHE A 180 4.89 -20.21 -9.03
C PHE A 180 3.56 -19.56 -9.41
N ASP A 181 3.27 -18.42 -8.77
CA ASP A 181 2.22 -17.51 -9.15
C ASP A 181 2.82 -16.16 -9.54
N ILE A 182 2.18 -15.50 -10.50
CA ILE A 182 2.53 -14.15 -10.92
C ILE A 182 1.45 -13.21 -10.38
N VAL A 183 1.85 -12.24 -9.60
CA VAL A 183 0.95 -11.22 -9.04
C VAL A 183 1.28 -9.87 -9.65
N THR A 184 0.33 -9.29 -10.35
CA THR A 184 0.43 -7.91 -10.83
C THR A 184 -0.39 -7.00 -9.95
N LYS A 185 0.13 -5.81 -9.67
CA LYS A 185 -0.57 -4.77 -8.92
C LYS A 185 -0.37 -3.44 -9.62
N PHE A 186 -1.40 -2.61 -9.57
CA PHE A 186 -1.39 -1.24 -10.09
C PHE A 186 -2.06 -0.35 -9.06
N TYR A 187 -1.64 0.88 -8.94
CA TYR A 187 -2.26 1.86 -8.08
C TYR A 187 -2.06 3.26 -8.63
N GLY A 188 -2.92 4.16 -8.23
CA GLY A 188 -2.77 5.57 -8.53
C GLY A 188 -3.66 6.41 -7.64
N GLY A 189 -3.27 7.63 -7.44
CA GLY A 189 -4.00 8.54 -6.58
C GLY A 189 -3.69 9.99 -6.85
N ILE A 190 -4.44 10.81 -6.18
CA ILE A 190 -4.24 12.24 -6.09
C ILE A 190 -4.14 12.63 -4.63
N THR A 191 -3.23 13.53 -4.34
CA THR A 191 -3.08 14.13 -3.02
C THR A 191 -3.30 15.61 -3.15
N ASP A 192 -4.26 16.13 -2.38
CA ASP A 192 -4.54 17.56 -2.28
C ASP A 192 -4.11 18.04 -0.90
N ALA A 193 -3.21 19.01 -0.87
CA ALA A 193 -2.60 19.50 0.34
C ALA A 193 -2.93 20.98 0.53
N SER A 194 -3.21 21.37 1.76
CA SER A 194 -3.26 22.77 2.11
C SER A 194 -1.86 23.41 1.96
N ALA A 195 -1.83 24.73 1.83
CA ALA A 195 -0.61 25.49 1.54
C ALA A 195 0.56 25.31 2.54
N THR A 196 0.35 24.60 3.62
CA THR A 196 1.33 24.34 4.70
C THR A 196 1.93 22.95 4.69
N SER A 197 1.53 22.09 3.76
CA SER A 197 2.05 20.73 3.71
C SER A 197 3.46 20.71 3.14
N PHE A 198 4.38 20.07 3.86
CA PHE A 198 5.80 20.03 3.51
C PHE A 198 6.13 19.04 2.39
N ALA A 199 5.28 18.08 2.14
CA ALA A 199 5.59 16.99 1.21
C ALA A 199 5.26 17.33 -0.24
N ALA A 200 4.27 18.17 -0.43
CA ALA A 200 3.88 18.69 -1.74
C ALA A 200 3.40 20.11 -1.55
N ARG A 201 3.87 21.02 -2.36
CA ARG A 201 3.46 22.42 -2.29
C ARG A 201 2.03 22.62 -2.75
N ASN A 202 1.48 21.63 -3.42
CA ASN A 202 0.14 21.66 -4.01
C ASN A 202 -0.35 20.21 -4.18
N SER A 203 -1.43 20.07 -4.90
CA SER A 203 -1.92 18.78 -5.35
C SER A 203 -0.96 18.09 -6.30
N TYR A 204 -0.72 16.80 -6.10
CA TYR A 204 0.03 15.99 -7.04
C TYR A 204 -0.69 14.66 -7.29
N GLY A 205 -0.46 14.09 -8.46
CA GLY A 205 -0.88 12.74 -8.81
C GLY A 205 0.27 11.76 -8.74
N TYR A 206 -0.04 10.49 -8.50
CA TYR A 206 0.93 9.42 -8.55
C TYR A 206 0.34 8.16 -9.16
N LEU A 207 1.22 7.34 -9.73
CA LEU A 207 0.90 6.03 -10.28
C LEU A 207 1.98 5.05 -9.84
N GLY A 208 1.63 3.78 -9.77
CA GLY A 208 2.60 2.73 -9.56
C GLY A 208 2.12 1.37 -10.02
N ALA A 209 3.07 0.48 -10.21
CA ALA A 209 2.83 -0.90 -10.58
C ALA A 209 3.85 -1.83 -9.93
N SER A 210 3.47 -3.08 -9.71
CA SER A 210 4.41 -4.14 -9.38
C SER A 210 4.11 -5.42 -10.14
N LEU A 211 5.16 -6.19 -10.36
CA LEU A 211 5.13 -7.54 -10.87
C LEU A 211 5.91 -8.43 -9.92
N ASP A 212 5.24 -9.39 -9.31
CA ASP A 212 5.81 -10.31 -8.33
C ASP A 212 5.72 -11.74 -8.86
N LEU A 213 6.78 -12.49 -8.70
CA LEU A 213 6.81 -13.94 -8.84
C LEU A 213 6.84 -14.53 -7.44
N THR A 214 5.81 -15.31 -7.07
CA THR A 214 5.65 -15.87 -5.73
C THR A 214 5.59 -17.38 -5.75
N ARG A 215 5.98 -18.01 -4.63
CA ARG A 215 5.90 -19.44 -4.45
C ARG A 215 5.52 -19.77 -3.01
N GLN A 216 4.52 -20.65 -2.85
CA GLN A 216 4.21 -21.24 -1.56
C GLN A 216 5.29 -22.27 -1.19
N VAL A 217 5.92 -22.09 -0.01
CA VAL A 217 7.01 -22.96 0.46
C VAL A 217 6.62 -23.82 1.66
N GLY A 218 5.37 -23.71 2.11
CA GLY A 218 4.82 -24.46 3.23
C GLY A 218 3.40 -24.04 3.56
N ARG A 219 2.84 -24.57 4.63
CA ARG A 219 1.55 -24.12 5.14
C ARG A 219 1.71 -22.74 5.74
N GLY A 220 1.15 -21.72 5.07
CA GLY A 220 1.19 -20.35 5.56
C GLY A 220 2.48 -19.58 5.29
N ALA A 221 3.41 -20.09 4.47
CA ALA A 221 4.62 -19.37 4.08
C ALA A 221 4.73 -19.22 2.56
N GLU A 222 4.97 -18.00 2.11
CA GLU A 222 5.17 -17.65 0.70
C GLU A 222 6.46 -16.85 0.56
N LEU A 223 7.27 -17.17 -0.44
CA LEU A 223 8.43 -16.39 -0.85
C LEU A 223 8.17 -15.71 -2.19
N GLY A 224 8.76 -14.55 -2.40
CA GLY A 224 8.61 -13.83 -3.66
C GLY A 224 9.78 -12.93 -4.00
N VAL A 225 9.88 -12.67 -5.28
CA VAL A 225 10.74 -11.62 -5.86
C VAL A 225 9.88 -10.76 -6.75
N GLY A 226 10.19 -9.48 -6.85
CA GLY A 226 9.39 -8.59 -7.66
C GLY A 226 10.13 -7.36 -8.14
N ALA A 227 9.52 -6.74 -9.13
CA ALA A 227 9.90 -5.42 -9.64
C ALA A 227 8.76 -4.44 -9.40
N ASN A 228 9.11 -3.23 -9.01
CA ASN A 228 8.17 -2.16 -8.75
C ASN A 228 8.54 -0.95 -9.60
N TRP A 229 7.52 -0.20 -9.94
CA TRP A 229 7.63 1.09 -10.62
C TRP A 229 6.69 2.08 -9.96
N ALA A 230 7.12 3.33 -9.83
CA ALA A 230 6.28 4.43 -9.39
C ALA A 230 6.63 5.71 -10.16
N TYR A 231 5.64 6.55 -10.27
CA TYR A 231 5.72 7.87 -10.90
C TYR A 231 4.91 8.87 -10.09
N ASN A 232 5.38 10.11 -10.00
CA ASN A 232 4.59 11.24 -9.49
C ASN A 232 4.68 12.45 -10.43
N THR A 233 3.67 13.31 -10.36
CA THR A 233 3.54 14.49 -11.22
C THR A 233 4.18 15.75 -10.62
N ASP A 234 4.67 15.69 -9.38
CA ASP A 234 5.28 16.85 -8.74
C ASP A 234 6.75 16.98 -9.19
N SER A 235 7.04 18.02 -9.95
CA SER A 235 8.39 18.31 -10.44
C SER A 235 9.35 18.87 -9.38
N GLN A 236 8.87 19.14 -8.19
CA GLN A 236 9.66 19.73 -7.09
C GLN A 236 10.05 18.71 -6.01
N VAL A 237 9.45 17.53 -6.05
CA VAL A 237 9.85 16.43 -5.16
C VAL A 237 11.11 15.79 -5.71
N LYS A 238 12.05 15.40 -4.84
CA LYS A 238 13.37 14.81 -5.18
C LYS A 238 13.32 13.67 -6.20
N THR A 239 12.19 13.01 -6.31
CA THR A 239 11.91 11.93 -7.26
C THR A 239 10.82 12.30 -8.27
N ALA A 240 10.79 13.57 -8.67
CA ALA A 240 9.95 13.99 -9.79
C ALA A 240 10.29 13.12 -11.02
N GLY A 241 9.29 12.37 -11.48
CA GLY A 241 9.49 11.38 -12.54
C GLY A 241 9.24 9.96 -12.07
N SER A 242 9.95 8.99 -12.61
CA SER A 242 9.74 7.57 -12.33
C SER A 242 10.89 6.96 -11.54
N ALA A 243 10.54 6.05 -10.62
CA ALA A 243 11.46 5.19 -9.90
C ALA A 243 11.15 3.72 -10.23
N VAL A 244 12.21 2.91 -10.43
CA VAL A 244 12.11 1.45 -10.58
C VAL A 244 13.00 0.81 -9.53
N TRP A 245 12.52 -0.25 -8.88
CA TRP A 245 13.30 -1.00 -7.90
C TRP A 245 12.86 -2.46 -7.81
N ALA A 246 13.79 -3.32 -7.39
CA ALA A 246 13.52 -4.71 -7.09
C ALA A 246 13.15 -4.91 -5.62
N ARG A 247 12.47 -6.03 -5.33
CA ARG A 247 12.23 -6.50 -3.98
C ARG A 247 12.35 -8.03 -3.87
N VAL A 248 12.71 -8.49 -2.69
CA VAL A 248 12.62 -9.89 -2.27
C VAL A 248 11.81 -9.91 -0.99
N PHE A 249 10.88 -10.85 -0.85
CA PHE A 249 9.99 -10.86 0.30
C PHE A 249 9.59 -12.27 0.74
N ALA A 250 9.18 -12.36 1.99
CA ALA A 250 8.53 -13.53 2.58
C ALA A 250 7.25 -13.07 3.29
N ASN A 251 6.16 -13.80 3.09
CA ASN A 251 4.89 -13.62 3.77
C ASN A 251 4.60 -14.85 4.63
N PHE A 252 4.02 -14.61 5.81
CA PHE A 252 3.69 -15.65 6.78
C PHE A 252 2.23 -15.49 7.24
N ARG A 253 1.56 -16.61 7.44
CA ARG A 253 0.20 -16.68 8.00
C ARG A 253 0.13 -17.76 9.05
N PHE A 254 -0.40 -17.43 10.23
CA PHE A 254 -0.56 -18.30 11.39
C PHE A 254 -2.02 -18.39 11.82
#